data_ca98b285c4528c15e1fc4838a1e9b98e
#
_entry.id   ca98b285c4528c15e1fc4838a1e9b98e
#
_cell.length_a   1.000
_cell.length_b   1.000
_cell.length_c   1.000
_cell.angle_alpha   90.00
_cell.angle_beta   90.00
_cell.angle_gamma   90.00
#
_symmetry.space_group_name_H-M   'P 1'
#
loop_
_entity.id
_entity.type
_entity.pdbx_description
1 polymer ?
#
loop_
_entity_poly.entity_id
_entity_poly.type
_entity_poly.pdbx_seq_one_letter_code
_entity_poly.pdbx_strand_id
1 'polypeptide(L)'
;MPAGAFYDHRVAWARFGDRTAYEPVALASDIDEVRAGFWAVVVDFEGSLTAIRFARQGSPGGEPDARQWTPLTGPWHTSLDRTAYVAGVQTIRERIAAGTVYQVNLCRVLSHPLPEDAHLPVLAHILRQGNPAPYAALIHAPELGVDLVCASPERYLRRDREWLVSSPIKGTATTAAAMLAKDYAENVMIADLVRNDLQQVCRPGSVVVDDLCGVQAHPGLVHLVTDVRGELRPGVGWRAILDASFPPGSVSGAPKSTALQAIRDLEPVPRGPYCGAIGWIDADRDEAELAVGIRTFWARERPEGRELNFGAGAGITWGSDPEAEWAETELKARRLIGLASGQVAP
;
A
#
# COMPACT_ATOMS: atom_id res chain seq x y z
N MET A 1 -4.19 6.06 27.25
CA MET A 1 -5.34 6.52 26.45
C MET A 1 -6.21 5.31 26.17
N PRO A 2 -7.55 5.32 26.38
CA PRO A 2 -8.35 4.16 26.06
C PRO A 2 -8.24 3.86 24.57
N ALA A 3 -7.79 2.66 24.25
CA ALA A 3 -7.72 2.14 22.90
C ALA A 3 -9.16 1.92 22.42
N GLY A 4 -9.61 2.63 21.39
CA GLY A 4 -10.85 2.28 20.70
C GLY A 4 -11.92 3.35 20.60
N ALA A 5 -11.62 4.64 20.80
CA ALA A 5 -12.60 5.66 20.46
C ALA A 5 -12.83 5.72 18.94
N PHE A 6 -13.99 5.32 18.49
CA PHE A 6 -14.50 5.56 17.13
C PHE A 6 -15.23 6.89 17.15
N TYR A 7 -15.16 7.61 16.04
CA TYR A 7 -15.73 8.95 15.91
C TYR A 7 -17.04 8.92 15.14
N ASP A 8 -17.86 9.96 15.27
CA ASP A 8 -19.15 10.09 14.56
C ASP A 8 -18.93 9.80 13.06
N HIS A 9 -19.75 8.93 12.51
CA HIS A 9 -19.71 8.46 11.12
C HIS A 9 -20.01 9.53 10.08
N ARG A 10 -20.50 10.70 10.51
CA ARG A 10 -20.82 11.83 9.64
C ARG A 10 -19.65 12.79 9.44
N VAL A 11 -18.52 12.50 10.06
CA VAL A 11 -17.34 13.37 9.99
C VAL A 11 -16.23 12.61 9.32
N ALA A 12 -15.73 13.13 8.21
CA ALA A 12 -14.53 12.60 7.58
C ALA A 12 -13.31 12.77 8.49
N TRP A 13 -12.53 11.72 8.64
CA TRP A 13 -11.31 11.71 9.44
C TRP A 13 -10.31 10.68 8.93
N ALA A 14 -9.06 10.83 9.34
CA ALA A 14 -8.00 9.91 8.99
C ALA A 14 -7.13 9.58 10.21
N ARG A 15 -6.56 8.36 10.22
CA ARG A 15 -5.59 7.95 11.25
C ARG A 15 -4.40 7.26 10.60
N PHE A 16 -3.21 7.65 11.06
CA PHE A 16 -1.92 7.11 10.63
C PHE A 16 -1.10 6.78 11.88
N GLY A 17 -1.06 5.50 12.28
CA GLY A 17 -0.50 5.12 13.58
C GLY A 17 -1.23 5.84 14.72
N ASP A 18 -0.49 6.68 15.46
CA ASP A 18 -1.03 7.48 16.57
C ASP A 18 -1.53 8.87 16.15
N ARG A 19 -1.27 9.29 14.91
CA ARG A 19 -1.76 10.58 14.38
C ARG A 19 -3.19 10.42 13.90
N THR A 20 -4.09 11.26 14.38
CA THR A 20 -5.48 11.37 13.88
C THR A 20 -5.71 12.79 13.40
N ALA A 21 -6.39 12.93 12.25
CA ALA A 21 -6.77 14.21 11.66
C ALA A 21 -8.25 14.23 11.36
N TYR A 22 -8.91 15.37 11.56
CA TYR A 22 -10.35 15.55 11.42
C TYR A 22 -10.71 16.98 11.02
N GLU A 23 -11.99 17.25 10.70
CA GLU A 23 -12.48 18.50 10.10
C GLU A 23 -11.83 18.73 8.72
N PRO A 24 -12.33 18.05 7.67
CA PRO A 24 -11.85 18.24 6.31
C PRO A 24 -12.18 19.66 5.83
N VAL A 25 -11.20 20.35 5.25
CA VAL A 25 -11.33 21.76 4.82
C VAL A 25 -10.97 21.98 3.35
N ALA A 26 -10.34 21.01 2.70
CA ALA A 26 -10.04 21.04 1.27
C ALA A 26 -9.86 19.64 0.70
N LEU A 27 -10.13 19.51 -0.59
CA LEU A 27 -9.88 18.32 -1.40
C LEU A 27 -9.02 18.73 -2.58
N ALA A 28 -7.98 17.97 -2.89
CA ALA A 28 -7.12 18.16 -4.04
C ALA A 28 -7.00 16.86 -4.86
N SER A 29 -6.94 17.01 -6.18
CA SER A 29 -6.67 15.94 -7.14
C SER A 29 -5.33 16.12 -7.86
N ASP A 30 -4.62 17.19 -7.53
CA ASP A 30 -3.27 17.49 -8.01
C ASP A 30 -2.32 17.67 -6.84
N ILE A 31 -1.16 16.99 -6.89
CA ILE A 31 -0.15 17.04 -5.82
C ILE A 31 0.43 18.44 -5.63
N ASP A 32 0.41 19.26 -6.67
CA ASP A 32 0.88 20.65 -6.60
C ASP A 32 -0.04 21.58 -5.79
N GLU A 33 -1.25 21.12 -5.43
CA GLU A 33 -2.15 21.79 -4.52
C GLU A 33 -1.85 21.51 -3.03
N VAL A 34 -1.06 20.47 -2.75
CA VAL A 34 -0.67 20.06 -1.39
C VAL A 34 0.49 20.94 -0.90
N ARG A 35 0.18 22.20 -0.52
CA ARG A 35 1.18 23.24 -0.22
C ARG A 35 1.21 23.72 1.23
N ALA A 36 0.14 23.53 2.00
CA ALA A 36 0.05 24.01 3.38
C ALA A 36 -0.88 23.11 4.18
N GLY A 37 -0.58 22.91 5.46
CA GLY A 37 -1.38 22.12 6.39
C GLY A 37 -1.12 20.62 6.30
N PHE A 38 -1.95 19.88 7.03
CA PHE A 38 -1.88 18.42 7.12
C PHE A 38 -2.87 17.75 6.15
N TRP A 39 -2.38 16.85 5.34
CA TRP A 39 -3.13 16.16 4.29
C TRP A 39 -3.09 14.64 4.48
N ALA A 40 -4.25 13.99 4.41
CA ALA A 40 -4.33 12.56 4.10
C ALA A 40 -4.21 12.40 2.58
N VAL A 41 -3.38 11.49 2.13
CA VAL A 41 -3.04 11.33 0.69
C VAL A 41 -3.23 9.88 0.27
N VAL A 42 -3.92 9.70 -0.85
CA VAL A 42 -4.04 8.44 -1.59
C VAL A 42 -3.62 8.72 -3.03
N VAL A 43 -2.65 7.97 -3.51
CA VAL A 43 -2.30 7.92 -4.94
C VAL A 43 -2.60 6.52 -5.41
N ASP A 44 -3.59 6.35 -6.27
CA ASP A 44 -3.90 5.06 -6.89
C ASP A 44 -2.74 4.58 -7.76
N PHE A 45 -2.60 3.28 -7.92
CA PHE A 45 -1.55 2.70 -8.76
C PHE A 45 -1.51 3.28 -10.17
N GLU A 46 -2.66 3.66 -10.71
CA GLU A 46 -2.82 4.29 -12.02
C GLU A 46 -2.43 5.78 -12.04
N GLY A 47 -2.06 6.36 -10.88
CA GLY A 47 -1.59 7.74 -10.75
C GLY A 47 -2.65 8.77 -10.37
N SER A 48 -3.93 8.37 -10.22
CA SER A 48 -4.97 9.28 -9.72
C SER A 48 -4.70 9.62 -8.26
N LEU A 49 -4.77 10.92 -7.93
CA LEU A 49 -4.52 11.42 -6.58
C LEU A 49 -5.81 11.91 -5.93
N THR A 50 -6.01 11.55 -4.68
CA THR A 50 -6.98 12.18 -3.78
C THR A 50 -6.25 12.60 -2.52
N ALA A 51 -6.23 13.90 -2.22
CA ALA A 51 -5.65 14.44 -1.00
C ALA A 51 -6.70 15.26 -0.24
N ILE A 52 -6.88 14.98 1.05
CA ILE A 52 -7.85 15.64 1.92
C ILE A 52 -7.09 16.41 2.99
N ARG A 53 -7.24 17.75 3.01
CA ARG A 53 -6.66 18.59 4.05
C ARG A 53 -7.58 18.64 5.26
N PHE A 54 -6.99 18.42 6.43
CA PHE A 54 -7.67 18.49 7.71
C PHE A 54 -7.22 19.72 8.51
N ALA A 55 -8.19 20.38 9.16
CA ALA A 55 -7.92 21.55 9.98
C ALA A 55 -7.32 21.20 11.33
N ARG A 56 -7.59 20.00 11.84
CA ARG A 56 -7.21 19.61 13.20
C ARG A 56 -6.50 18.26 13.23
N GLN A 57 -5.56 18.15 14.13
CA GLN A 57 -4.87 16.91 14.52
C GLN A 57 -5.10 16.63 16.01
N GLY A 58 -5.10 15.34 16.38
CA GLY A 58 -5.33 14.89 17.76
C GLY A 58 -6.58 14.06 17.89
N SER A 59 -7.12 13.94 19.11
CA SER A 59 -8.35 13.20 19.35
C SER A 59 -9.56 14.11 19.05
N PRO A 60 -10.37 13.83 18.03
CA PRO A 60 -11.67 14.48 17.94
C PRO A 60 -12.49 14.05 19.14
N GLY A 61 -13.03 14.97 19.93
CA GLY A 61 -13.89 14.68 21.04
C GLY A 61 -15.15 13.93 20.57
N GLY A 62 -15.68 13.01 21.38
CA GLY A 62 -16.90 12.29 21.06
C GLY A 62 -16.96 10.94 21.80
N GLU A 63 -18.16 10.36 21.91
CA GLU A 63 -18.31 9.01 22.43
C GLU A 63 -17.75 7.98 21.45
N PRO A 64 -17.22 6.85 21.95
CA PRO A 64 -16.81 5.73 21.11
C PRO A 64 -17.98 5.23 20.25
N ASP A 65 -17.73 4.99 18.98
CA ASP A 65 -18.70 4.36 18.09
C ASP A 65 -18.99 2.92 18.58
N ALA A 66 -20.24 2.67 18.93
CA ALA A 66 -20.69 1.36 19.44
C ALA A 66 -21.01 0.36 18.31
N ARG A 67 -20.83 0.74 17.03
CA ARG A 67 -21.11 -0.17 15.91
C ARG A 67 -20.20 -1.38 15.93
N GLN A 68 -20.74 -2.48 15.42
CA GLN A 68 -20.02 -3.74 15.27
C GLN A 68 -19.81 -4.02 13.79
N TRP A 69 -18.71 -4.69 13.48
CA TRP A 69 -18.47 -5.20 12.14
C TRP A 69 -19.34 -6.44 11.90
N THR A 70 -20.16 -6.39 10.87
CA THR A 70 -20.87 -7.57 10.40
C THR A 70 -19.93 -8.39 9.52
N PRO A 71 -19.59 -9.63 9.89
CA PRO A 71 -18.71 -10.46 9.07
C PRO A 71 -19.24 -10.63 7.66
N LEU A 72 -18.36 -10.47 6.69
CA LEU A 72 -18.70 -10.65 5.27
C LEU A 72 -18.79 -12.14 4.95
N THR A 73 -20.00 -12.63 4.72
CA THR A 73 -20.27 -14.04 4.47
C THR A 73 -20.43 -14.32 3.00
N GLY A 74 -19.96 -15.49 2.53
CA GLY A 74 -20.02 -15.88 1.14
C GLY A 74 -18.66 -15.77 0.41
N PRO A 75 -18.65 -16.10 -0.88
CA PRO A 75 -17.42 -16.08 -1.66
C PRO A 75 -17.00 -14.64 -2.01
N TRP A 76 -15.69 -14.40 -1.98
CA TRP A 76 -15.09 -13.23 -2.59
C TRP A 76 -14.90 -13.47 -4.09
N HIS A 77 -15.31 -12.52 -4.90
CA HIS A 77 -15.04 -12.52 -6.34
C HIS A 77 -13.57 -12.16 -6.59
N THR A 78 -12.98 -12.66 -7.64
CA THR A 78 -11.61 -12.34 -8.03
C THR A 78 -11.54 -11.86 -9.47
N SER A 79 -10.75 -10.83 -9.74
CA SER A 79 -10.55 -10.28 -11.08
C SER A 79 -9.79 -11.22 -12.02
N LEU A 80 -8.91 -12.05 -11.47
CA LEU A 80 -8.23 -13.14 -12.16
C LEU A 80 -8.48 -14.42 -11.38
N ASP A 81 -9.07 -15.42 -12.02
CA ASP A 81 -9.15 -16.76 -11.46
C ASP A 81 -7.80 -17.47 -11.55
N ARG A 82 -7.71 -18.69 -10.97
CA ARG A 82 -6.46 -19.45 -10.98
C ARG A 82 -5.93 -19.70 -12.38
N THR A 83 -6.79 -20.04 -13.34
CA THR A 83 -6.40 -20.36 -14.71
C THR A 83 -5.80 -19.13 -15.40
N ALA A 84 -6.46 -17.98 -15.30
CA ALA A 84 -6.00 -16.72 -15.87
C ALA A 84 -4.73 -16.20 -15.19
N TYR A 85 -4.62 -16.33 -13.86
CA TYR A 85 -3.43 -15.92 -13.12
C TYR A 85 -2.20 -16.76 -13.50
N VAL A 86 -2.34 -18.09 -13.53
CA VAL A 86 -1.30 -19.04 -13.95
C VAL A 86 -0.83 -18.77 -15.39
N ALA A 87 -1.76 -18.52 -16.32
CA ALA A 87 -1.42 -18.12 -17.68
C ALA A 87 -0.67 -16.78 -17.73
N GLY A 88 -1.08 -15.81 -16.89
CA GLY A 88 -0.39 -14.52 -16.73
C GLY A 88 1.05 -14.69 -16.27
N VAL A 89 1.30 -15.55 -15.27
CA VAL A 89 2.66 -15.87 -14.80
C VAL A 89 3.51 -16.47 -15.92
N GLN A 90 2.97 -17.39 -16.72
CA GLN A 90 3.67 -17.97 -17.86
C GLN A 90 4.03 -16.90 -18.91
N THR A 91 3.08 -16.03 -19.25
CA THR A 91 3.32 -14.90 -20.17
C THR A 91 4.42 -13.98 -19.68
N ILE A 92 4.46 -13.67 -18.38
CA ILE A 92 5.54 -12.86 -17.80
C ILE A 92 6.88 -13.58 -17.92
N ARG A 93 6.96 -14.88 -17.64
CA ARG A 93 8.19 -15.66 -17.79
C ARG A 93 8.68 -15.69 -19.25
N GLU A 94 7.78 -15.76 -20.22
CA GLU A 94 8.14 -15.64 -21.65
C GLU A 94 8.72 -14.26 -21.96
N ARG A 95 8.14 -13.17 -21.41
CA ARG A 95 8.69 -11.80 -21.54
C ARG A 95 10.06 -11.67 -20.88
N ILE A 96 10.29 -12.35 -19.76
CA ILE A 96 11.62 -12.40 -19.10
C ILE A 96 12.61 -13.15 -20.00
N ALA A 97 12.24 -14.31 -20.54
CA ALA A 97 13.08 -15.06 -21.47
C ALA A 97 13.44 -14.27 -22.73
N ALA A 98 12.52 -13.43 -23.23
CA ALA A 98 12.75 -12.53 -24.34
C ALA A 98 13.57 -11.28 -23.97
N GLY A 99 13.94 -11.09 -22.69
CA GLY A 99 14.73 -9.96 -22.20
C GLY A 99 13.98 -8.63 -22.13
N THR A 100 12.65 -8.64 -22.18
CA THR A 100 11.86 -7.40 -22.15
C THR A 100 11.60 -6.88 -20.73
N VAL A 101 11.56 -7.77 -19.75
CA VAL A 101 11.45 -7.47 -18.30
C VAL A 101 12.35 -8.40 -17.50
N TYR A 102 12.71 -7.99 -16.29
CA TYR A 102 13.41 -8.84 -15.31
C TYR A 102 12.46 -9.39 -14.26
N GLN A 103 11.47 -8.57 -13.90
CA GLN A 103 10.42 -8.90 -12.93
C GLN A 103 9.15 -8.11 -13.26
N VAL A 104 7.99 -8.73 -13.03
CA VAL A 104 6.67 -8.05 -13.02
C VAL A 104 5.90 -8.51 -11.80
N ASN A 105 5.31 -7.58 -11.06
CA ASN A 105 4.38 -7.92 -10.00
C ASN A 105 2.99 -8.13 -10.61
N LEU A 106 2.49 -9.37 -10.63
CA LEU A 106 1.15 -9.71 -11.13
C LEU A 106 0.16 -9.72 -9.98
N CYS A 107 -0.96 -9.00 -10.15
CA CYS A 107 -1.94 -8.78 -9.12
C CYS A 107 -3.34 -9.20 -9.55
N ARG A 108 -4.17 -9.48 -8.55
CA ARG A 108 -5.62 -9.64 -8.68
C ARG A 108 -6.33 -8.85 -7.59
N VAL A 109 -7.53 -8.39 -7.89
CA VAL A 109 -8.41 -7.71 -6.96
C VAL A 109 -9.52 -8.68 -6.55
N LEU A 110 -9.66 -8.87 -5.24
CA LEU A 110 -10.78 -9.58 -4.64
C LEU A 110 -11.85 -8.56 -4.25
N SER A 111 -13.12 -8.89 -4.46
CA SER A 111 -14.23 -8.02 -4.14
C SER A 111 -15.37 -8.77 -3.47
N HIS A 112 -16.09 -8.07 -2.61
CA HIS A 112 -17.25 -8.60 -1.90
C HIS A 112 -18.30 -7.48 -1.74
N PRO A 113 -19.60 -7.75 -1.91
CA PRO A 113 -20.64 -6.79 -1.57
C PRO A 113 -20.47 -6.29 -0.13
N LEU A 114 -20.55 -4.97 0.06
CA LEU A 114 -20.40 -4.33 1.36
C LEU A 114 -21.76 -3.80 1.83
N PRO A 115 -22.29 -4.27 2.98
CA PRO A 115 -23.54 -3.75 3.54
C PRO A 115 -23.50 -2.22 3.69
N GLU A 116 -24.64 -1.56 3.51
CA GLU A 116 -24.73 -0.10 3.61
C GLU A 116 -24.33 0.42 5.00
N ASP A 117 -24.64 -0.33 6.04
CA ASP A 117 -24.29 -0.03 7.43
C ASP A 117 -22.87 -0.44 7.81
N ALA A 118 -22.13 -1.09 6.92
CA ALA A 118 -20.75 -1.49 7.18
C ALA A 118 -19.85 -0.26 7.36
N HIS A 119 -19.05 -0.28 8.43
CA HIS A 119 -18.24 0.82 8.87
C HIS A 119 -16.75 0.45 8.90
N LEU A 120 -15.97 0.93 7.93
CA LEU A 120 -14.56 0.57 7.79
C LEU A 120 -13.69 0.91 9.01
N PRO A 121 -13.93 1.96 9.79
CA PRO A 121 -13.24 2.17 11.07
C PRO A 121 -13.31 0.98 12.04
N VAL A 122 -14.41 0.23 12.05
CA VAL A 122 -14.51 -1.01 12.88
C VAL A 122 -13.62 -2.10 12.29
N LEU A 123 -13.60 -2.28 10.97
CA LEU A 123 -12.67 -3.19 10.32
C LEU A 123 -11.21 -2.81 10.60
N ALA A 124 -10.89 -1.50 10.59
CA ALA A 124 -9.55 -1.01 10.94
C ALA A 124 -9.14 -1.42 12.37
N HIS A 125 -10.09 -1.41 13.32
CA HIS A 125 -9.83 -1.86 14.67
C HIS A 125 -9.53 -3.36 14.73
N ILE A 126 -10.32 -4.18 14.04
CA ILE A 126 -10.11 -5.63 13.91
C ILE A 126 -8.75 -5.95 13.30
N LEU A 127 -8.41 -5.27 12.19
CA LEU A 127 -7.12 -5.46 11.54
C LEU A 127 -5.95 -5.06 12.43
N ARG A 128 -6.07 -3.97 13.20
CA ARG A 128 -5.03 -3.55 14.14
C ARG A 128 -4.77 -4.58 15.23
N GLN A 129 -5.78 -5.30 15.68
CA GLN A 129 -5.63 -6.40 16.65
C GLN A 129 -5.10 -7.67 15.99
N GLY A 130 -5.69 -8.06 14.86
CA GLY A 130 -5.39 -9.33 14.22
C GLY A 130 -4.21 -9.33 13.25
N ASN A 131 -3.79 -8.15 12.76
CA ASN A 131 -2.67 -7.97 11.83
C ASN A 131 -2.01 -6.59 12.03
N PRO A 132 -1.37 -6.34 13.18
CA PRO A 132 -0.69 -5.07 13.44
C PRO A 132 0.35 -4.78 12.35
N ALA A 133 0.41 -3.53 11.91
CA ALA A 133 1.28 -3.11 10.83
C ALA A 133 1.92 -1.73 11.12
N PRO A 134 3.21 -1.54 10.78
CA PRO A 134 3.93 -0.31 11.12
C PRO A 134 3.39 0.93 10.40
N TYR A 135 2.84 0.76 9.19
CA TYR A 135 2.29 1.84 8.39
C TYR A 135 0.77 1.70 8.24
N ALA A 136 0.11 1.35 9.36
CA ALA A 136 -1.35 1.26 9.37
C ALA A 136 -1.98 2.63 9.14
N ALA A 137 -2.94 2.68 8.22
CA ALA A 137 -3.70 3.88 7.90
C ALA A 137 -5.20 3.58 7.80
N LEU A 138 -6.00 4.54 8.20
CA LEU A 138 -7.43 4.58 7.95
C LEU A 138 -7.75 5.96 7.40
N ILE A 139 -8.43 6.03 6.26
CA ILE A 139 -9.00 7.26 5.73
C ILE A 139 -10.48 7.00 5.54
N HIS A 140 -11.30 7.57 6.41
CA HIS A 140 -12.75 7.45 6.39
C HIS A 140 -13.36 8.79 5.97
N ALA A 141 -13.61 8.92 4.70
CA ALA A 141 -14.19 10.09 4.06
C ALA A 141 -15.04 9.67 2.84
N PRO A 142 -16.07 8.81 3.04
CA PRO A 142 -16.85 8.26 1.93
C PRO A 142 -17.50 9.35 1.08
N GLU A 143 -17.96 10.44 1.67
CA GLU A 143 -18.54 11.59 0.96
C GLU A 143 -17.54 12.33 0.06
N LEU A 144 -16.24 12.16 0.32
CA LEU A 144 -15.14 12.69 -0.49
C LEU A 144 -14.50 11.62 -1.41
N GLY A 145 -15.17 10.47 -1.55
CA GLY A 145 -14.75 9.39 -2.43
C GLY A 145 -13.63 8.49 -1.90
N VAL A 146 -13.27 8.60 -0.60
CA VAL A 146 -12.22 7.78 0.01
C VAL A 146 -12.73 7.10 1.28
N ASP A 147 -12.79 5.78 1.26
CA ASP A 147 -13.06 4.97 2.45
C ASP A 147 -12.18 3.71 2.40
N LEU A 148 -11.07 3.72 3.12
CA LEU A 148 -10.06 2.66 3.06
C LEU A 148 -9.38 2.38 4.39
N VAL A 149 -8.92 1.14 4.52
CA VAL A 149 -8.11 0.66 5.65
C VAL A 149 -6.87 -0.02 5.09
N CYS A 150 -5.71 0.47 5.47
CA CYS A 150 -4.42 -0.05 5.08
C CYS A 150 -3.70 -0.63 6.29
N ALA A 151 -3.24 -1.87 6.18
CA ALA A 151 -2.37 -2.54 7.17
C ALA A 151 -1.01 -2.84 6.53
N SER A 152 -0.41 -1.85 5.89
CA SER A 152 0.84 -2.02 5.14
C SER A 152 2.04 -2.25 6.05
N PRO A 153 2.87 -3.25 5.75
CA PRO A 153 4.17 -3.41 6.38
C PRO A 153 5.25 -2.54 5.75
N GLU A 154 5.01 -1.94 4.56
CA GLU A 154 6.05 -1.39 3.70
C GLU A 154 5.95 0.13 3.56
N ARG A 155 7.06 0.84 3.85
CA ARG A 155 7.20 2.27 3.57
C ARG A 155 7.50 2.48 2.08
N TYR A 156 6.67 3.29 1.44
CA TYR A 156 6.99 3.80 0.12
C TYR A 156 7.98 4.97 0.22
N LEU A 157 7.59 6.05 0.90
CA LEU A 157 8.43 7.22 1.10
C LEU A 157 8.17 7.87 2.47
N ARG A 158 9.22 8.23 3.16
CA ARG A 158 9.22 9.19 4.26
C ARG A 158 10.00 10.42 3.83
N ARG A 159 9.44 11.59 4.05
CA ARG A 159 10.13 12.86 3.96
C ARG A 159 10.30 13.45 5.35
N ASP A 160 11.49 13.94 5.64
CA ASP A 160 11.81 14.71 6.83
C ASP A 160 12.67 15.89 6.36
N ARG A 161 12.00 17.00 6.08
CA ARG A 161 12.55 18.19 5.47
C ARG A 161 13.26 17.89 4.14
N GLU A 162 14.59 18.01 4.11
CA GLU A 162 15.41 17.70 2.92
C GLU A 162 15.72 16.21 2.74
N TRP A 163 15.42 15.35 3.72
CA TRP A 163 15.71 13.92 3.64
C TRP A 163 14.52 13.13 3.08
N LEU A 164 14.81 12.27 2.15
CA LEU A 164 13.86 11.32 1.60
C LEU A 164 14.36 9.90 1.87
N VAL A 165 13.48 9.04 2.37
CA VAL A 165 13.79 7.63 2.70
C VAL A 165 12.74 6.74 2.07
N SER A 166 13.16 5.64 1.46
CA SER A 166 12.30 4.54 1.02
C SER A 166 12.79 3.23 1.62
N SER A 167 11.86 2.35 2.03
CA SER A 167 12.21 1.12 2.77
C SER A 167 11.50 -0.09 2.14
N PRO A 168 11.90 -0.51 0.93
CA PRO A 168 11.27 -1.65 0.27
C PRO A 168 11.52 -2.95 1.03
N ILE A 169 10.49 -3.80 1.03
CA ILE A 169 10.51 -5.12 1.62
C ILE A 169 10.54 -6.18 0.53
N LYS A 170 11.45 -7.14 0.63
CA LYS A 170 11.45 -8.39 -0.12
C LYS A 170 11.93 -9.53 0.79
N GLY A 171 11.32 -10.69 0.62
CA GLY A 171 11.57 -11.81 1.52
C GLY A 171 10.78 -11.71 2.83
N THR A 172 10.06 -12.78 3.12
CA THR A 172 9.32 -12.97 4.36
C THR A 172 9.45 -14.40 4.79
N ALA A 173 9.86 -14.64 6.02
CA ALA A 173 10.04 -15.99 6.57
C ALA A 173 9.62 -16.00 8.04
N THR A 174 9.48 -17.21 8.61
CA THR A 174 9.22 -17.37 10.04
C THR A 174 10.45 -17.05 10.90
N THR A 175 11.64 -17.20 10.34
CA THR A 175 12.92 -16.87 10.98
C THR A 175 13.92 -16.36 9.94
N ALA A 176 14.95 -15.64 10.38
CA ALA A 176 16.03 -15.19 9.50
C ALA A 176 16.74 -16.35 8.78
N ALA A 177 16.91 -17.50 9.45
CA ALA A 177 17.54 -18.67 8.86
C ALA A 177 16.70 -19.36 7.77
N ALA A 178 15.40 -19.07 7.69
CA ALA A 178 14.50 -19.60 6.67
C ALA A 178 14.44 -18.71 5.40
N MET A 179 15.13 -17.56 5.38
CA MET A 179 15.26 -16.72 4.20
C MET A 179 16.04 -17.44 3.11
N LEU A 180 15.58 -17.34 1.87
CA LEU A 180 16.21 -17.99 0.74
C LEU A 180 17.18 -17.03 0.02
N ALA A 181 18.17 -17.57 -0.67
CA ALA A 181 19.11 -16.77 -1.47
C ALA A 181 18.39 -15.89 -2.52
N LYS A 182 17.26 -16.35 -3.06
CA LYS A 182 16.42 -15.57 -3.98
C LYS A 182 15.86 -14.31 -3.32
N ASP A 183 15.48 -14.37 -2.04
CA ASP A 183 14.87 -13.23 -1.32
C ASP A 183 15.89 -12.09 -1.19
N TYR A 184 17.15 -12.42 -0.91
CA TYR A 184 18.24 -11.45 -0.89
C TYR A 184 18.49 -10.85 -2.28
N ALA A 185 18.52 -11.68 -3.34
CA ALA A 185 18.74 -11.20 -4.70
C ALA A 185 17.60 -10.26 -5.17
N GLU A 186 16.35 -10.58 -4.85
CA GLU A 186 15.20 -9.72 -5.14
C GLU A 186 15.26 -8.41 -4.35
N ASN A 187 15.66 -8.46 -3.07
CA ASN A 187 15.78 -7.26 -2.23
C ASN A 187 16.85 -6.32 -2.79
N VAL A 188 18.03 -6.83 -3.15
CA VAL A 188 19.12 -6.07 -3.77
C VAL A 188 18.66 -5.41 -5.08
N MET A 189 17.95 -6.15 -5.93
CA MET A 189 17.44 -5.61 -7.20
C MET A 189 16.45 -4.46 -6.97
N ILE A 190 15.54 -4.59 -6.02
CA ILE A 190 14.58 -3.53 -5.69
C ILE A 190 15.27 -2.35 -5.01
N ALA A 191 16.26 -2.59 -4.15
CA ALA A 191 17.07 -1.53 -3.56
C ALA A 191 17.79 -0.69 -4.63
N ASP A 192 18.34 -1.34 -5.66
CA ASP A 192 18.96 -0.65 -6.79
C ASP A 192 17.96 0.19 -7.61
N LEU A 193 16.75 -0.35 -7.84
CA LEU A 193 15.67 0.37 -8.49
C LEU A 193 15.28 1.63 -7.70
N VAL A 194 15.07 1.50 -6.38
CA VAL A 194 14.75 2.63 -5.49
C VAL A 194 15.90 3.63 -5.45
N ARG A 195 17.14 3.16 -5.37
CA ARG A 195 18.34 4.04 -5.44
C ARG A 195 18.34 4.86 -6.73
N ASN A 196 18.06 4.23 -7.86
CA ASN A 196 17.97 4.92 -9.16
C ASN A 196 16.84 5.95 -9.17
N ASP A 197 15.66 5.63 -8.62
CA ASP A 197 14.53 6.55 -8.53
C ASP A 197 14.89 7.78 -7.68
N LEU A 198 15.48 7.58 -6.48
CA LEU A 198 15.87 8.68 -5.60
C LEU A 198 16.99 9.56 -6.17
N GLN A 199 17.91 8.99 -6.96
CA GLN A 199 18.98 9.77 -7.60
C GLN A 199 18.46 10.86 -8.55
N GLN A 200 17.24 10.67 -9.10
CA GLN A 200 16.66 11.65 -10.01
C GLN A 200 16.25 12.94 -9.31
N VAL A 201 16.02 12.92 -8.00
CA VAL A 201 15.52 14.06 -7.22
C VAL A 201 16.46 14.49 -6.09
N CYS A 202 17.39 13.64 -5.71
CA CYS A 202 18.35 13.91 -4.64
C CYS A 202 19.63 14.58 -5.18
N ARG A 203 20.42 15.16 -4.28
CA ARG A 203 21.74 15.73 -4.61
C ARG A 203 22.69 14.62 -5.08
N PRO A 204 23.50 14.87 -6.11
CA PRO A 204 24.50 13.90 -6.55
C PRO A 204 25.39 13.44 -5.40
N GLY A 205 25.56 12.12 -5.25
CA GLY A 205 26.37 11.51 -4.20
C GLY A 205 25.73 11.44 -2.81
N SER A 206 24.51 11.94 -2.61
CA SER A 206 23.81 11.86 -1.31
C SER A 206 22.99 10.60 -1.13
N VAL A 207 22.67 9.88 -2.21
CA VAL A 207 21.86 8.66 -2.12
C VAL A 207 22.73 7.51 -1.63
N VAL A 208 22.35 6.97 -0.48
CA VAL A 208 23.04 5.87 0.20
C VAL A 208 22.06 4.76 0.57
N VAL A 209 22.56 3.55 0.62
CA VAL A 209 21.85 2.39 1.17
C VAL A 209 22.37 2.21 2.59
N ASP A 210 21.54 2.52 3.59
CA ASP A 210 21.97 2.50 5.00
C ASP A 210 21.97 1.08 5.58
N ASP A 211 20.94 0.29 5.26
CA ASP A 211 20.77 -1.08 5.76
C ASP A 211 20.32 -1.97 4.59
N LEU A 212 21.27 -2.67 3.97
CA LEU A 212 21.00 -3.56 2.86
C LEU A 212 20.57 -4.93 3.38
N CYS A 213 19.36 -5.37 3.02
CA CYS A 213 18.80 -6.65 3.45
C CYS A 213 18.76 -6.81 4.98
N GLY A 214 18.48 -5.73 5.71
CA GLY A 214 18.31 -5.77 7.16
C GLY A 214 17.15 -6.67 7.56
N VAL A 215 17.33 -7.49 8.59
CA VAL A 215 16.29 -8.38 9.08
C VAL A 215 15.46 -7.67 10.13
N GLN A 216 14.20 -7.40 9.82
CA GLN A 216 13.25 -6.79 10.76
C GLN A 216 12.26 -7.82 11.29
N ALA A 217 12.13 -7.89 12.62
CA ALA A 217 11.19 -8.77 13.28
C ALA A 217 9.78 -8.16 13.33
N HIS A 218 8.80 -8.97 13.00
CA HIS A 218 7.37 -8.69 13.16
C HIS A 218 6.71 -9.83 13.95
N PRO A 219 5.52 -9.64 14.51
CA PRO A 219 4.83 -10.70 15.22
C PRO A 219 4.65 -11.95 14.34
N GLY A 220 5.38 -13.03 14.70
CA GLY A 220 5.31 -14.33 14.03
C GLY A 220 6.10 -14.48 12.72
N LEU A 221 6.83 -13.45 12.27
CA LEU A 221 7.64 -13.50 11.04
C LEU A 221 8.75 -12.45 11.02
N VAL A 222 9.65 -12.57 10.05
CA VAL A 222 10.71 -11.60 9.78
C VAL A 222 10.66 -11.17 8.31
N HIS A 223 11.06 -9.93 8.05
CA HIS A 223 11.18 -9.35 6.71
C HIS A 223 12.62 -8.95 6.40
N LEU A 224 13.02 -9.03 5.13
CA LEU A 224 14.20 -8.34 4.63
C LEU A 224 13.80 -6.94 4.18
N VAL A 225 14.35 -5.94 4.80
CA VAL A 225 14.11 -4.52 4.52
C VAL A 225 15.41 -3.88 4.08
N THR A 226 15.35 -3.01 3.09
CA THR A 226 16.50 -2.18 2.71
C THR A 226 16.12 -0.71 2.82
N ASP A 227 16.88 0.04 3.61
CA ASP A 227 16.70 1.49 3.74
C ASP A 227 17.58 2.22 2.73
N VAL A 228 16.94 2.95 1.82
CA VAL A 228 17.60 3.83 0.86
C VAL A 228 17.21 5.26 1.17
N ARG A 229 18.19 6.13 1.40
CA ARG A 229 17.95 7.54 1.70
C ARG A 229 18.75 8.46 0.79
N GLY A 230 18.27 9.70 0.63
CA GLY A 230 18.98 10.74 -0.09
C GLY A 230 18.55 12.13 0.35
N GLU A 231 19.42 13.12 0.15
CA GLU A 231 19.14 14.52 0.40
C GLU A 231 18.53 15.15 -0.85
N LEU A 232 17.31 15.67 -0.76
CA LEU A 232 16.60 16.32 -1.86
C LEU A 232 17.38 17.54 -2.38
N ARG A 233 17.36 17.75 -3.68
CA ARG A 233 17.85 19.00 -4.25
C ARG A 233 16.94 20.16 -3.82
N PRO A 234 17.47 21.37 -3.62
CA PRO A 234 16.67 22.55 -3.34
C PRO A 234 15.57 22.78 -4.37
N GLY A 235 14.36 23.07 -3.91
CA GLY A 235 13.21 23.34 -4.78
C GLY A 235 12.51 22.12 -5.35
N VAL A 236 12.93 20.90 -5.02
CA VAL A 236 12.23 19.68 -5.42
C VAL A 236 10.95 19.54 -4.61
N GLY A 237 9.81 19.57 -5.32
CA GLY A 237 8.48 19.35 -4.75
C GLY A 237 7.98 17.92 -4.95
N TRP A 238 6.79 17.64 -4.42
CA TRP A 238 6.16 16.32 -4.47
C TRP A 238 5.91 15.81 -5.90
N ARG A 239 5.60 16.70 -6.85
CA ARG A 239 5.43 16.33 -8.27
C ARG A 239 6.67 15.61 -8.78
N ALA A 240 7.83 16.22 -8.65
CA ALA A 240 9.09 15.64 -9.11
C ALA A 240 9.44 14.34 -8.36
N ILE A 241 9.13 14.26 -7.06
CA ILE A 241 9.35 13.05 -6.26
C ILE A 241 8.49 11.89 -6.79
N LEU A 242 7.20 12.13 -7.02
CA LEU A 242 6.29 11.11 -7.55
C LEU A 242 6.66 10.73 -8.99
N ASP A 243 6.94 11.69 -9.87
CA ASP A 243 7.34 11.42 -11.26
C ASP A 243 8.59 10.54 -11.35
N ALA A 244 9.53 10.70 -10.41
CA ALA A 244 10.75 9.90 -10.35
C ALA A 244 10.54 8.50 -9.78
N SER A 245 9.63 8.31 -8.82
CA SER A 245 9.59 7.09 -7.99
C SER A 245 8.28 6.30 -8.07
N PHE A 246 7.17 6.93 -8.52
CA PHE A 246 5.87 6.26 -8.57
C PHE A 246 5.61 5.53 -9.90
N PRO A 247 4.88 4.42 -9.89
CA PRO A 247 4.50 3.63 -8.73
C PRO A 247 5.70 2.92 -8.07
N PRO A 248 5.57 2.49 -6.79
CA PRO A 248 6.67 1.85 -6.06
C PRO A 248 7.26 0.67 -6.83
N GLY A 249 8.59 0.60 -6.89
CA GLY A 249 9.30 -0.44 -7.65
C GLY A 249 9.03 -1.84 -7.13
N SER A 250 8.86 -2.00 -5.81
CA SER A 250 8.60 -3.28 -5.14
C SER A 250 7.30 -3.96 -5.58
N VAL A 251 6.33 -3.18 -6.09
CA VAL A 251 4.99 -3.65 -6.48
C VAL A 251 4.67 -3.42 -7.96
N SER A 252 5.64 -2.97 -8.76
CA SER A 252 5.53 -2.80 -10.22
C SER A 252 6.41 -3.79 -10.96
N GLY A 253 7.70 -3.58 -11.01
CA GLY A 253 8.68 -4.45 -11.66
C GLY A 253 9.80 -3.68 -12.32
N ALA A 254 10.68 -4.39 -13.01
CA ALA A 254 11.87 -3.86 -13.63
C ALA A 254 12.08 -4.40 -15.06
N PRO A 255 12.43 -3.56 -16.06
CA PRO A 255 12.38 -2.10 -16.06
C PRO A 255 10.95 -1.58 -15.85
N LYS A 256 10.78 -0.44 -15.13
CA LYS A 256 9.46 0.05 -14.69
C LYS A 256 8.47 0.22 -15.86
N SER A 257 8.88 0.85 -16.96
CA SER A 257 8.00 1.14 -18.09
C SER A 257 7.46 -0.12 -18.77
N THR A 258 8.30 -1.12 -19.01
CA THR A 258 7.91 -2.38 -19.65
C THR A 258 7.11 -3.27 -18.70
N ALA A 259 7.41 -3.23 -17.40
CA ALA A 259 6.63 -3.92 -16.38
C ALA A 259 5.21 -3.33 -16.27
N LEU A 260 5.06 -2.00 -16.26
CA LEU A 260 3.76 -1.35 -16.28
C LEU A 260 2.94 -1.67 -17.54
N GLN A 261 3.59 -1.81 -18.69
CA GLN A 261 2.90 -2.27 -19.90
C GLN A 261 2.40 -3.71 -19.73
N ALA A 262 3.24 -4.61 -19.21
CA ALA A 262 2.85 -6.00 -18.95
C ALA A 262 1.65 -6.10 -17.97
N ILE A 263 1.63 -5.28 -16.93
CA ILE A 263 0.53 -5.20 -15.97
C ILE A 263 -0.77 -4.79 -16.67
N ARG A 264 -0.74 -3.72 -17.48
CA ARG A 264 -1.91 -3.27 -18.25
C ARG A 264 -2.46 -4.32 -19.23
N ASP A 265 -1.57 -5.13 -19.80
CA ASP A 265 -1.96 -6.18 -20.75
C ASP A 265 -2.62 -7.38 -20.06
N LEU A 266 -2.26 -7.65 -18.80
CA LEU A 266 -2.62 -8.89 -18.09
C LEU A 266 -3.70 -8.70 -17.02
N GLU A 267 -3.80 -7.54 -16.42
CA GLU A 267 -4.76 -7.28 -15.34
C GLU A 267 -6.04 -6.64 -15.91
N PRO A 268 -7.20 -7.30 -15.73
CA PRO A 268 -8.45 -6.86 -16.36
C PRO A 268 -9.14 -5.70 -15.67
N VAL A 269 -8.70 -5.33 -14.45
CA VAL A 269 -9.28 -4.24 -13.65
C VAL A 269 -8.19 -3.36 -13.05
N PRO A 270 -8.46 -2.06 -12.85
CA PRO A 270 -7.54 -1.17 -12.14
C PRO A 270 -7.27 -1.66 -10.71
N ARG A 271 -6.04 -1.47 -10.26
CA ARG A 271 -5.63 -1.77 -8.88
C ARG A 271 -6.20 -0.79 -7.86
N GLY A 272 -6.43 0.48 -8.27
CA GLY A 272 -6.84 1.56 -7.39
C GLY A 272 -5.80 1.84 -6.30
N PRO A 273 -6.20 1.99 -5.03
CA PRO A 273 -5.28 2.22 -3.91
C PRO A 273 -4.29 1.06 -3.66
N TYR A 274 -4.62 -0.14 -4.12
CA TYR A 274 -3.72 -1.29 -4.00
C TYR A 274 -2.47 -1.11 -4.86
N CYS A 275 -1.29 -1.30 -4.26
CA CYS A 275 0.02 -1.00 -4.87
C CYS A 275 0.26 0.49 -5.18
N GLY A 276 -0.64 1.37 -4.76
CA GLY A 276 -0.47 2.81 -4.79
C GLY A 276 0.30 3.33 -3.57
N ALA A 277 0.12 4.61 -3.25
CA ALA A 277 0.70 5.24 -2.06
C ALA A 277 -0.41 5.77 -1.14
N ILE A 278 -0.33 5.45 0.16
CA ILE A 278 -1.32 5.83 1.16
C ILE A 278 -0.60 6.38 2.38
N GLY A 279 -1.00 7.56 2.84
CA GLY A 279 -0.39 8.13 4.03
C GLY A 279 -0.75 9.60 4.24
N TRP A 280 0.20 10.35 4.76
CA TRP A 280 0.01 11.76 5.08
C TRP A 280 1.20 12.62 4.64
N ILE A 281 0.90 13.90 4.38
CA ILE A 281 1.86 14.98 4.13
C ILE A 281 1.52 16.14 5.06
N ASP A 282 2.47 16.57 5.87
CA ASP A 282 2.43 17.83 6.61
C ASP A 282 3.29 18.84 5.83
N ALA A 283 2.61 19.64 5.01
CA ALA A 283 3.27 20.55 4.09
C ALA A 283 3.89 21.76 4.81
N ASP A 284 3.44 22.08 6.02
CA ASP A 284 4.01 23.17 6.83
C ASP A 284 5.35 22.79 7.47
N ARG A 285 5.59 21.49 7.64
CA ARG A 285 6.80 20.95 8.27
C ARG A 285 7.77 20.29 7.29
N ASP A 286 7.35 20.13 6.03
CA ASP A 286 8.05 19.30 5.04
C ASP A 286 8.23 17.84 5.52
N GLU A 287 7.25 17.33 6.24
CA GLU A 287 7.22 15.96 6.74
C GLU A 287 6.16 15.14 6.01
N ALA A 288 6.45 13.86 5.78
CA ALA A 288 5.47 12.93 5.23
C ALA A 288 5.81 11.48 5.58
N GLU A 289 4.80 10.63 5.62
CA GLU A 289 4.92 9.18 5.65
C GLU A 289 3.89 8.58 4.69
N LEU A 290 4.36 7.95 3.62
CA LEU A 290 3.56 7.26 2.62
C LEU A 290 3.91 5.78 2.62
N ALA A 291 2.93 4.92 2.83
CA ALA A 291 3.07 3.48 2.72
C ALA A 291 2.79 3.01 1.29
N VAL A 292 3.34 1.87 0.91
CA VAL A 292 2.84 1.11 -0.26
C VAL A 292 1.45 0.57 0.07
N GLY A 293 0.47 0.79 -0.79
CA GLY A 293 -0.92 0.41 -0.57
C GLY A 293 -1.16 -1.10 -0.67
N ILE A 294 -0.42 -1.91 0.09
CA ILE A 294 -0.64 -3.37 0.20
C ILE A 294 -1.33 -3.72 1.50
N ARG A 295 -1.95 -4.91 1.57
CA ARG A 295 -2.80 -5.31 2.70
C ARG A 295 -3.88 -4.27 2.99
N THR A 296 -4.49 -3.76 1.93
CA THR A 296 -5.42 -2.63 1.94
C THR A 296 -6.80 -3.07 1.50
N PHE A 297 -7.81 -2.70 2.29
CA PHE A 297 -9.21 -2.74 1.91
C PHE A 297 -9.66 -1.35 1.52
N TRP A 298 -10.50 -1.26 0.48
CA TRP A 298 -11.14 0.00 0.10
C TRP A 298 -12.55 -0.25 -0.38
N ALA A 299 -13.46 0.65 0.00
CA ALA A 299 -14.83 0.63 -0.47
C ALA A 299 -14.94 1.38 -1.81
N ARG A 300 -15.83 0.89 -2.67
CA ARG A 300 -16.23 1.56 -3.91
C ARG A 300 -17.74 1.59 -4.01
N GLU A 301 -18.26 2.68 -4.51
CA GLU A 301 -19.65 2.75 -4.96
C GLU A 301 -19.79 2.09 -6.34
N ARG A 302 -20.82 1.27 -6.50
CA ARG A 302 -21.20 0.61 -7.74
C ARG A 302 -22.70 0.83 -7.98
N PRO A 303 -23.20 0.69 -9.22
CA PRO A 303 -24.64 0.79 -9.48
C PRO A 303 -25.49 -0.19 -8.65
N GLU A 304 -24.91 -1.34 -8.29
CA GLU A 304 -25.56 -2.41 -7.52
C GLU A 304 -25.40 -2.25 -6.01
N GLY A 305 -24.72 -1.20 -5.52
CA GLY A 305 -24.42 -0.96 -4.12
C GLY A 305 -22.94 -0.84 -3.83
N ARG A 306 -22.58 -0.78 -2.55
CA ARG A 306 -21.18 -0.69 -2.11
C ARG A 306 -20.45 -2.01 -2.25
N GLU A 307 -19.18 -1.94 -2.58
CA GLU A 307 -18.29 -3.09 -2.73
C GLU A 307 -17.01 -2.86 -1.92
N LEU A 308 -16.59 -3.87 -1.15
CA LEU A 308 -15.28 -3.88 -0.48
C LEU A 308 -14.29 -4.63 -1.36
N ASN A 309 -13.16 -4.00 -1.62
CA ASN A 309 -12.10 -4.54 -2.44
C ASN A 309 -10.86 -4.82 -1.62
N PHE A 310 -10.05 -5.80 -2.05
CA PHE A 310 -8.76 -6.17 -1.47
C PHE A 310 -7.83 -6.67 -2.58
N GLY A 311 -6.59 -6.16 -2.61
CA GLY A 311 -5.61 -6.58 -3.60
C GLY A 311 -4.63 -7.65 -3.07
N ALA A 312 -4.28 -8.61 -3.92
CA ALA A 312 -3.21 -9.58 -3.67
C ALA A 312 -2.39 -9.82 -4.95
N GLY A 313 -1.08 -10.01 -4.80
CA GLY A 313 -0.19 -10.23 -5.93
C GLY A 313 1.16 -10.80 -5.52
N ALA A 314 1.94 -11.20 -6.51
CA ALA A 314 3.28 -11.73 -6.33
C ALA A 314 4.25 -11.18 -7.38
N GLY A 315 5.52 -11.08 -7.02
CA GLY A 315 6.58 -10.67 -7.92
C GLY A 315 7.07 -11.85 -8.77
N ILE A 316 6.77 -11.81 -10.05
CA ILE A 316 7.10 -12.90 -10.98
C ILE A 316 8.49 -12.68 -11.54
N THR A 317 9.35 -13.67 -11.35
CA THR A 317 10.72 -13.73 -11.84
C THR A 317 10.92 -14.94 -12.75
N TRP A 318 12.12 -15.11 -13.31
CA TRP A 318 12.45 -16.29 -14.12
C TRP A 318 12.22 -17.62 -13.39
N GLY A 319 12.53 -17.66 -12.09
CA GLY A 319 12.39 -18.86 -11.26
C GLY A 319 10.98 -19.11 -10.71
N SER A 320 10.02 -18.27 -11.01
CA SER A 320 8.64 -18.39 -10.49
C SER A 320 7.94 -19.63 -11.05
N ASP A 321 7.36 -20.44 -10.15
CA ASP A 321 6.43 -21.50 -10.52
C ASP A 321 5.01 -20.94 -10.51
N PRO A 322 4.25 -21.07 -11.63
CA PRO A 322 2.93 -20.45 -11.77
C PRO A 322 1.92 -20.84 -10.68
N GLU A 323 1.93 -22.11 -10.26
CA GLU A 323 1.00 -22.60 -9.23
C GLU A 323 1.43 -22.13 -7.83
N ALA A 324 2.73 -22.07 -7.56
CA ALA A 324 3.24 -21.57 -6.31
C ALA A 324 2.94 -20.07 -6.16
N GLU A 325 3.05 -19.27 -7.24
CA GLU A 325 2.71 -17.85 -7.22
C GLU A 325 1.21 -17.61 -6.98
N TRP A 326 0.33 -18.44 -7.60
CA TRP A 326 -1.08 -18.41 -7.26
C TRP A 326 -1.31 -18.70 -5.77
N ALA A 327 -0.71 -19.77 -5.25
CA ALA A 327 -0.85 -20.15 -3.85
C ALA A 327 -0.32 -19.03 -2.90
N GLU A 328 0.70 -18.30 -3.31
CA GLU A 328 1.23 -17.15 -2.56
C GLU A 328 0.19 -16.02 -2.47
N THR A 329 -0.54 -15.72 -3.56
CA THR A 329 -1.61 -14.69 -3.50
C THR A 329 -2.74 -15.10 -2.56
N GLU A 330 -3.12 -16.38 -2.55
CA GLU A 330 -4.10 -16.93 -1.61
C GLU A 330 -3.62 -16.80 -0.15
N LEU A 331 -2.37 -17.13 0.10
CA LEU A 331 -1.76 -17.03 1.43
C LEU A 331 -1.74 -15.58 1.94
N LYS A 332 -1.36 -14.62 1.07
CA LYS A 332 -1.32 -13.20 1.39
C LYS A 332 -2.69 -12.62 1.72
N ALA A 333 -3.76 -13.12 1.07
CA ALA A 333 -5.12 -12.67 1.30
C ALA A 333 -5.77 -13.32 2.53
N ARG A 334 -5.45 -14.58 2.81
CA ARG A 334 -6.17 -15.46 3.73
C ARG A 334 -6.45 -14.85 5.08
N ARG A 335 -5.43 -14.29 5.76
CA ARG A 335 -5.62 -13.76 7.12
C ARG A 335 -6.51 -12.53 7.14
N LEU A 336 -6.27 -11.57 6.24
CA LEU A 336 -7.02 -10.31 6.25
C LEU A 336 -8.47 -10.51 5.78
N ILE A 337 -8.66 -11.30 4.72
CA ILE A 337 -10.00 -11.72 4.28
C ILE A 337 -10.70 -12.50 5.41
N GLY A 338 -10.00 -13.40 6.08
CA GLY A 338 -10.54 -14.17 7.22
C GLY A 338 -10.99 -13.27 8.38
N LEU A 339 -10.24 -12.21 8.68
CA LEU A 339 -10.63 -11.20 9.68
C LEU A 339 -11.88 -10.43 9.25
N ALA A 340 -11.94 -9.97 7.99
CA ALA A 340 -13.11 -9.27 7.46
C ALA A 340 -14.35 -10.16 7.40
N SER A 341 -14.16 -11.46 7.20
CA SER A 341 -15.24 -12.48 7.10
C SER A 341 -15.58 -13.15 8.44
N GLY A 342 -14.93 -12.75 9.55
CA GLY A 342 -15.16 -13.37 10.87
C GLY A 342 -14.72 -14.84 10.98
N GLN A 343 -13.91 -15.33 10.04
CA GLN A 343 -13.41 -16.71 10.00
C GLN A 343 -12.14 -16.90 10.83
N VAL A 344 -11.49 -15.82 11.19
CA VAL A 344 -10.29 -15.78 12.02
C VAL A 344 -10.52 -14.77 13.13
N ALA A 345 -10.18 -15.13 14.36
CA ALA A 345 -10.22 -14.19 15.49
C ALA A 345 -9.10 -13.13 15.35
N PRO A 346 -9.35 -11.91 15.84
CA PRO A 346 -8.35 -10.83 15.86
C PRO A 346 -7.10 -11.16 16.68
#